data_19ca3e2c6cd560d6ac46907b226985c0
#
_entry.id   19ca3e2c6cd560d6ac46907b226985c0
#
_cell.length_a   1.000
_cell.length_b   1.000
_cell.length_c   1.000
_cell.angle_alpha   90.00
_cell.angle_beta   90.00
_cell.angle_gamma   90.00
#
_symmetry.space_group_name_H-M   'P 1'
#
loop_
_entity.id
_entity.type
_entity.pdbx_description
1 polymer ?
#
loop_
_entity_poly.entity_id
_entity_poly.type
_entity_poly.pdbx_seq_one_letter_code
_entity_poly.pdbx_strand_id
1 'polypeptide(L)'
;MSAQTLRLSLNQQQLELLERCIARGDAADLHALARRALHEWKEGVPSARPPAAAGPDLSKLSDRRELLASLFIAPGTGKALEVLKGQVVRISQVEGGQCADFNCFNLHDYREFMHVGRTRTLHGFNPGPGDFLWSAPPRERAMMYILADTVRANDVMFPRCSANLYESVYGFRRHTNCHDIQSEAQREYGLTPDDVHDSFNLFMVTEIAGERGRIERQKSKAGDHVEFLALMDVLAVPNVCGADIMRTSNFSLKPLMVEVFGASERDLASVPPLADYDSNRTPAQFAQPRIKADRALQRDAAYVPQFTNVPIVQREYEVQLSAAECELLGSFGLHQFYGVDAAAQLRDVLFSWWEKRYLG
;
A
#
# COMPACT_ATOMS: atom_id res chain seq x y z
N MET A 1 12.00 45.25 24.86
CA MET A 1 11.94 45.44 23.40
C MET A 1 10.71 46.26 23.09
N SER A 2 10.80 47.28 22.23
CA SER A 2 9.67 48.08 21.82
C SER A 2 8.75 47.31 20.86
N ALA A 3 7.44 47.60 20.90
CA ALA A 3 6.50 47.04 19.93
C ALA A 3 6.90 47.43 18.51
N GLN A 4 6.83 46.47 17.57
CA GLN A 4 7.20 46.66 16.18
C GLN A 4 5.99 46.37 15.29
N THR A 5 5.76 47.21 14.29
CA THR A 5 4.75 46.95 13.25
C THR A 5 5.41 46.18 12.10
N LEU A 6 4.85 44.99 11.78
CA LEU A 6 5.25 44.20 10.64
C LEU A 6 4.25 44.38 9.48
N ARG A 7 4.76 44.50 8.24
CA ARG A 7 3.93 44.52 7.07
C ARG A 7 3.99 43.15 6.40
N LEU A 8 2.84 42.48 6.23
CA LEU A 8 2.70 41.23 5.53
C LEU A 8 2.22 41.48 4.11
N SER A 9 2.92 40.93 3.12
CA SER A 9 2.43 40.87 1.74
C SER A 9 1.83 39.49 1.50
N LEU A 10 0.54 39.45 1.20
CA LEU A 10 -0.22 38.23 0.97
C LEU A 10 -0.78 38.24 -0.46
N ASN A 11 -0.69 37.14 -1.16
CA ASN A 11 -1.43 36.98 -2.41
C ASN A 11 -2.91 36.67 -2.12
N GLN A 12 -3.74 36.73 -3.16
CA GLN A 12 -5.18 36.55 -3.01
C GLN A 12 -5.55 35.21 -2.37
N GLN A 13 -4.89 34.13 -2.74
CA GLN A 13 -5.19 32.79 -2.21
C GLN A 13 -4.79 32.63 -0.75
N GLN A 14 -3.64 33.20 -0.36
CA GLN A 14 -3.20 33.24 1.03
C GLN A 14 -4.18 34.01 1.90
N LEU A 15 -4.64 35.19 1.41
CA LEU A 15 -5.62 35.98 2.11
C LEU A 15 -6.94 35.25 2.27
N GLU A 16 -7.45 34.62 1.19
CA GLU A 16 -8.68 33.82 1.23
C GLU A 16 -8.63 32.68 2.25
N LEU A 17 -7.49 31.97 2.38
CA LEU A 17 -7.32 30.94 3.40
C LEU A 17 -7.46 31.50 4.82
N LEU A 18 -6.83 32.66 5.09
CA LEU A 18 -6.90 33.30 6.41
C LEU A 18 -8.29 33.86 6.70
N GLU A 19 -8.97 34.40 5.71
CA GLU A 19 -10.37 34.85 5.82
C GLU A 19 -11.33 33.69 6.13
N ARG A 20 -11.09 32.52 5.58
CA ARG A 20 -11.85 31.29 5.93
C ARG A 20 -11.65 30.90 7.39
N CYS A 21 -10.44 31.07 7.96
CA CYS A 21 -10.20 30.84 9.39
C CYS A 21 -10.99 31.84 10.25
N ILE A 22 -10.99 33.12 9.87
CA ILE A 22 -11.75 34.15 10.54
C ILE A 22 -13.27 33.88 10.48
N ALA A 23 -13.77 33.49 9.30
CA ALA A 23 -15.17 33.13 9.11
C ALA A 23 -15.61 31.91 9.93
N ARG A 24 -14.69 31.01 10.25
CA ARG A 24 -14.92 29.86 11.15
C ARG A 24 -14.89 30.23 12.64
N GLY A 25 -14.49 31.44 12.95
CA GLY A 25 -14.40 31.91 14.35
C GLY A 25 -13.04 31.63 15.02
N ASP A 26 -12.01 31.30 14.25
CA ASP A 26 -10.67 31.08 14.81
C ASP A 26 -10.08 32.36 15.40
N ALA A 27 -10.43 33.52 14.87
CA ALA A 27 -10.06 34.83 15.36
C ALA A 27 -11.06 35.90 14.90
N ALA A 28 -11.07 37.06 15.54
CA ALA A 28 -11.95 38.15 15.17
C ALA A 28 -11.53 38.86 13.87
N ASP A 29 -10.23 38.87 13.58
CA ASP A 29 -9.63 39.52 12.41
C ASP A 29 -8.25 38.92 12.11
N LEU A 30 -7.62 39.37 11.04
CA LEU A 30 -6.29 38.90 10.59
C LEU A 30 -5.19 39.22 11.62
N HIS A 31 -5.29 40.35 12.31
CA HIS A 31 -4.32 40.74 13.35
C HIS A 31 -4.40 39.76 14.54
N ALA A 32 -5.60 39.49 15.02
CA ALA A 32 -5.85 38.54 16.10
C ALA A 32 -5.43 37.12 15.70
N LEU A 33 -5.69 36.71 14.44
CA LEU A 33 -5.28 35.42 13.90
C LEU A 33 -3.75 35.28 13.86
N ALA A 34 -3.03 36.31 13.40
CA ALA A 34 -1.57 36.31 13.38
C ALA A 34 -0.96 36.18 14.79
N ARG A 35 -1.51 36.90 15.78
CA ARG A 35 -1.07 36.76 17.16
C ARG A 35 -1.36 35.40 17.77
N ARG A 36 -2.55 34.83 17.52
CA ARG A 36 -2.91 33.47 17.91
C ARG A 36 -1.95 32.43 17.32
N ALA A 37 -1.71 32.52 16.02
CA ALA A 37 -0.78 31.62 15.31
C ALA A 37 0.63 31.67 15.90
N LEU A 38 1.13 32.89 16.27
CA LEU A 38 2.44 33.04 16.88
C LEU A 38 2.55 32.32 18.24
N HIS A 39 1.50 32.42 19.07
CA HIS A 39 1.48 31.75 20.37
C HIS A 39 1.37 30.23 20.23
N GLU A 40 0.42 29.74 19.40
CA GLU A 40 0.21 28.32 19.18
C GLU A 40 1.42 27.66 18.51
N TRP A 41 2.15 28.39 17.64
CA TRP A 41 3.38 27.86 17.03
C TRP A 41 4.43 27.49 18.08
N LYS A 42 4.51 28.27 19.17
CA LYS A 42 5.43 28.01 20.26
C LYS A 42 4.97 26.88 21.18
N GLU A 43 3.68 26.76 21.41
CA GLU A 43 3.08 25.83 22.37
C GLU A 43 2.66 24.50 21.76
N GLY A 44 2.65 24.40 20.43
CA GLY A 44 2.10 23.31 19.63
C GLY A 44 0.75 23.70 19.04
N VAL A 45 0.66 23.64 17.70
CA VAL A 45 -0.57 23.97 16.97
C VAL A 45 -1.59 22.85 17.15
N PRO A 46 -2.73 23.07 17.80
CA PRO A 46 -3.76 22.04 17.94
C PRO A 46 -4.36 21.73 16.57
N SER A 47 -4.53 20.45 16.30
CA SER A 47 -5.19 20.02 15.05
C SER A 47 -6.63 20.52 15.01
N ALA A 48 -6.96 21.32 14.00
CA ALA A 48 -8.34 21.75 13.72
C ALA A 48 -9.15 20.69 12.95
N ARG A 49 -8.67 19.44 12.85
CA ARG A 49 -9.50 18.37 12.31
C ARG A 49 -10.76 18.26 13.16
N PRO A 50 -11.94 18.51 12.59
CA PRO A 50 -13.17 18.26 13.31
C PRO A 50 -13.17 16.80 13.79
N PRO A 51 -13.66 16.52 15.00
CA PRO A 51 -13.90 15.14 15.40
C PRO A 51 -14.73 14.49 14.29
N ALA A 52 -14.34 13.28 13.88
CA ALA A 52 -15.09 12.55 12.88
C ALA A 52 -16.58 12.61 13.27
N ALA A 53 -17.43 13.08 12.36
CA ALA A 53 -18.85 13.09 12.61
C ALA A 53 -19.24 11.70 13.10
N ALA A 54 -20.08 11.62 14.16
CA ALA A 54 -20.53 10.34 14.68
C ALA A 54 -21.17 9.58 13.51
N GLY A 55 -20.47 8.56 13.05
CA GLY A 55 -20.98 7.69 11.99
C GLY A 55 -22.25 6.96 12.43
N PRO A 56 -22.90 6.25 11.52
CA PRO A 56 -24.05 5.43 11.87
C PRO A 56 -23.69 4.42 12.98
N ASP A 57 -24.64 4.04 13.80
CA ASP A 57 -24.43 2.98 14.81
C ASP A 57 -24.27 1.62 14.10
N LEU A 58 -23.02 1.29 13.81
CA LEU A 58 -22.65 0.07 13.06
C LEU A 58 -22.98 -1.21 13.84
N SER A 59 -23.25 -1.13 15.16
CA SER A 59 -23.50 -2.31 15.99
C SER A 59 -24.83 -3.02 15.65
N LYS A 60 -25.75 -2.32 15.02
CA LYS A 60 -27.07 -2.83 14.64
C LYS A 60 -27.14 -3.38 13.22
N LEU A 61 -26.09 -3.20 12.44
CA LEU A 61 -26.06 -3.62 11.05
C LEU A 61 -25.50 -5.04 10.92
N SER A 62 -26.02 -5.77 9.94
CA SER A 62 -25.53 -7.11 9.61
C SER A 62 -24.07 -7.05 9.19
N ASP A 63 -23.25 -7.98 9.70
CA ASP A 63 -21.88 -8.20 9.28
C ASP A 63 -21.72 -9.46 8.40
N ARG A 64 -22.86 -10.07 8.02
CA ARG A 64 -22.89 -11.26 7.19
C ARG A 64 -22.42 -10.94 5.77
N ARG A 65 -21.42 -11.66 5.30
CA ARG A 65 -20.90 -11.63 3.94
C ARG A 65 -21.15 -12.96 3.25
N GLU A 66 -21.34 -12.93 1.95
CA GLU A 66 -21.39 -14.12 1.09
C GLU A 66 -20.03 -14.26 0.39
N LEU A 67 -19.43 -15.45 0.45
CA LEU A 67 -18.21 -15.75 -0.31
C LEU A 67 -18.57 -15.97 -1.77
N LEU A 68 -18.02 -15.15 -2.66
CA LEU A 68 -18.28 -15.20 -4.11
C LEU A 68 -17.16 -15.91 -4.88
N ALA A 69 -15.91 -15.74 -4.45
CA ALA A 69 -14.76 -16.37 -5.07
C ALA A 69 -13.64 -16.60 -4.04
N SER A 70 -12.83 -17.63 -4.29
CA SER A 70 -11.63 -17.93 -3.51
C SER A 70 -10.53 -18.40 -4.46
N LEU A 71 -9.34 -17.78 -4.34
CA LEU A 71 -8.20 -18.01 -5.21
C LEU A 71 -6.94 -18.24 -4.39
N PHE A 72 -6.27 -19.34 -4.63
CA PHE A 72 -4.95 -19.60 -4.10
C PHE A 72 -3.89 -19.02 -5.05
N ILE A 73 -3.04 -18.12 -4.56
CA ILE A 73 -1.94 -17.55 -5.31
C ILE A 73 -0.66 -18.23 -4.86
N ALA A 74 -0.09 -19.02 -5.76
CA ALA A 74 1.14 -19.77 -5.52
C ALA A 74 2.35 -18.84 -5.35
N PRO A 75 3.41 -19.29 -4.67
CA PRO A 75 4.65 -18.52 -4.52
C PRO A 75 5.18 -18.02 -5.87
N GLY A 76 5.53 -16.72 -5.93
CA GLY A 76 6.08 -16.08 -7.12
C GLY A 76 5.11 -15.95 -8.29
N THR A 77 3.81 -15.99 -8.03
CA THR A 77 2.78 -15.76 -9.04
C THR A 77 1.84 -14.63 -8.62
N GLY A 78 0.98 -14.21 -9.54
CA GLY A 78 -0.09 -13.25 -9.31
C GLY A 78 -1.32 -13.63 -10.12
N LYS A 79 -2.44 -13.00 -9.86
CA LYS A 79 -3.67 -13.18 -10.61
C LYS A 79 -4.46 -11.89 -10.68
N ALA A 80 -4.92 -11.54 -11.87
CA ALA A 80 -5.90 -10.48 -12.03
C ALA A 80 -7.31 -11.04 -11.83
N LEU A 81 -8.17 -10.27 -11.16
CA LEU A 81 -9.56 -10.65 -10.90
C LEU A 81 -10.48 -9.42 -10.89
N GLU A 82 -11.71 -9.62 -11.32
CA GLU A 82 -12.74 -8.57 -11.30
C GLU A 82 -13.35 -8.50 -9.91
N VAL A 83 -13.41 -7.29 -9.34
CA VAL A 83 -14.05 -6.98 -8.07
C VAL A 83 -15.04 -5.85 -8.33
N LEU A 84 -16.35 -6.15 -8.22
CA LEU A 84 -17.37 -5.19 -8.55
C LEU A 84 -17.63 -4.24 -7.37
N LYS A 85 -18.15 -3.08 -7.68
CA LYS A 85 -18.57 -2.10 -6.66
C LYS A 85 -19.47 -2.75 -5.62
N GLY A 86 -19.17 -2.54 -4.34
CA GLY A 86 -19.89 -3.15 -3.22
C GLY A 86 -19.44 -4.57 -2.90
N GLN A 87 -18.36 -5.05 -3.49
CA GLN A 87 -17.70 -6.29 -3.06
C GLN A 87 -16.46 -6.00 -2.21
N VAL A 88 -16.12 -6.94 -1.37
CA VAL A 88 -14.92 -6.90 -0.53
C VAL A 88 -13.93 -7.91 -1.05
N VAL A 89 -12.70 -7.48 -1.34
CA VAL A 89 -11.58 -8.38 -1.58
C VAL A 89 -10.72 -8.46 -0.31
N ARG A 90 -10.46 -9.69 0.13
CA ARG A 90 -9.57 -10.02 1.24
C ARG A 90 -8.32 -10.71 0.69
N ILE A 91 -7.16 -10.23 1.09
CA ILE A 91 -5.87 -10.85 0.80
C ILE A 91 -5.30 -11.34 2.12
N SER A 92 -5.08 -12.66 2.22
CA SER A 92 -4.72 -13.33 3.47
C SER A 92 -3.39 -14.08 3.37
N GLN A 93 -2.68 -14.10 4.46
CA GLN A 93 -1.49 -14.91 4.67
C GLN A 93 -1.87 -16.39 4.87
N VAL A 94 -1.33 -17.29 4.06
CA VAL A 94 -1.51 -18.72 4.27
C VAL A 94 -0.56 -19.23 5.35
N GLU A 95 0.72 -18.86 5.24
CA GLU A 95 1.77 -19.30 6.17
C GLU A 95 2.29 -18.17 7.08
N GLY A 96 2.08 -16.92 6.66
CA GLY A 96 2.64 -15.74 7.28
C GLY A 96 4.00 -15.33 6.72
N GLY A 97 4.41 -14.09 6.99
CA GLY A 97 5.72 -13.58 6.60
C GLY A 97 5.88 -13.33 5.09
N GLN A 98 4.81 -13.09 4.34
CA GLN A 98 4.84 -12.79 2.91
C GLN A 98 4.38 -11.36 2.64
N CYS A 99 5.16 -10.58 1.90
CA CYS A 99 4.69 -9.32 1.32
C CYS A 99 3.87 -9.61 0.06
N ALA A 100 2.79 -8.85 -0.13
CA ALA A 100 2.00 -8.89 -1.34
C ALA A 100 2.02 -7.50 -2.00
N ASP A 101 2.20 -7.46 -3.29
CA ASP A 101 2.00 -6.24 -4.04
C ASP A 101 0.57 -6.23 -4.60
N PHE A 102 -0.07 -5.09 -4.54
CA PHE A 102 -1.45 -4.93 -4.98
C PHE A 102 -1.59 -3.74 -5.91
N ASN A 103 -2.21 -3.96 -7.05
CA ASN A 103 -2.61 -2.94 -8.00
C ASN A 103 -4.08 -3.07 -8.35
N CYS A 104 -4.70 -1.98 -8.80
CA CYS A 104 -6.01 -2.05 -9.41
C CYS A 104 -6.22 -0.99 -10.49
N PHE A 105 -7.11 -1.32 -11.43
CA PHE A 105 -7.57 -0.47 -12.50
C PHE A 105 -9.09 -0.33 -12.44
N ASN A 106 -9.64 0.74 -12.98
CA ASN A 106 -11.07 0.77 -13.28
C ASN A 106 -11.36 -0.28 -14.35
N LEU A 107 -12.26 -1.21 -14.05
CA LEU A 107 -12.59 -2.35 -14.92
C LEU A 107 -13.05 -1.93 -16.33
N HIS A 108 -13.69 -0.77 -16.43
CA HIS A 108 -14.25 -0.24 -17.69
C HIS A 108 -13.35 0.75 -18.43
N ASP A 109 -12.26 1.21 -17.76
CA ASP A 109 -11.29 2.14 -18.35
C ASP A 109 -9.93 2.01 -17.67
N TYR A 110 -9.06 1.16 -18.19
CA TYR A 110 -7.74 0.88 -17.61
C TYR A 110 -6.77 2.08 -17.58
N ARG A 111 -7.13 3.21 -18.20
CA ARG A 111 -6.41 4.48 -18.03
C ARG A 111 -6.60 5.08 -16.64
N GLU A 112 -7.63 4.65 -15.93
CA GLU A 112 -7.83 4.95 -14.53
C GLU A 112 -7.31 3.79 -13.67
N PHE A 113 -6.23 4.03 -12.98
CA PHE A 113 -5.55 3.05 -12.15
C PHE A 113 -5.18 3.63 -10.80
N MET A 114 -4.94 2.78 -9.84
CA MET A 114 -4.49 3.18 -8.50
C MET A 114 -3.17 3.93 -8.57
N HIS A 115 -3.07 5.04 -7.83
CA HIS A 115 -1.90 5.90 -7.80
C HIS A 115 -1.36 6.04 -6.38
N VAL A 116 -0.25 5.36 -6.09
CA VAL A 116 0.35 5.36 -4.74
C VAL A 116 0.77 6.75 -4.29
N GLY A 117 1.25 7.61 -5.20
CA GLY A 117 1.62 8.99 -4.89
C GLY A 117 0.44 9.82 -4.40
N ARG A 118 -0.75 9.65 -4.99
CA ARG A 118 -1.97 10.35 -4.53
C ARG A 118 -2.44 9.79 -3.20
N THR A 119 -2.48 8.48 -3.05
CA THR A 119 -2.81 7.79 -1.80
C THR A 119 -1.88 8.25 -0.67
N ARG A 120 -0.57 8.26 -0.91
CA ARG A 120 0.43 8.74 0.04
C ARG A 120 0.24 10.20 0.46
N THR A 121 -0.09 11.08 -0.49
CA THR A 121 -0.30 12.51 -0.18
C THR A 121 -1.46 12.72 0.78
N LEU A 122 -2.50 11.89 0.71
CA LEU A 122 -3.70 12.03 1.52
C LEU A 122 -3.62 11.26 2.84
N HIS A 123 -2.93 10.10 2.86
CA HIS A 123 -2.97 9.16 3.98
C HIS A 123 -1.60 8.84 4.60
N GLY A 124 -0.51 9.43 4.04
CA GLY A 124 0.84 9.14 4.53
C GLY A 124 1.44 7.87 3.91
N PHE A 125 2.55 7.40 4.49
CA PHE A 125 3.34 6.31 3.91
C PHE A 125 2.76 4.91 4.18
N ASN A 126 1.95 4.76 5.22
CA ASN A 126 1.42 3.49 5.69
C ASN A 126 -0.10 3.54 5.80
N PRO A 127 -0.85 3.62 4.69
CA PRO A 127 -2.31 3.61 4.73
C PRO A 127 -2.87 2.37 5.40
N GLY A 128 -3.94 2.54 6.16
CA GLY A 128 -4.59 1.49 6.95
C GLY A 128 -6.11 1.62 6.99
N PRO A 129 -6.79 0.89 7.88
CA PRO A 129 -8.24 0.92 7.99
C PRO A 129 -8.79 2.34 8.16
N GLY A 130 -9.74 2.70 7.32
CA GLY A 130 -10.30 4.06 7.24
C GLY A 130 -9.75 4.90 6.10
N ASP A 131 -8.68 4.48 5.45
CA ASP A 131 -8.07 5.17 4.33
C ASP A 131 -8.58 4.66 2.98
N PHE A 132 -8.35 5.44 1.94
CA PHE A 132 -8.78 5.13 0.57
C PHE A 132 -7.59 4.90 -0.34
N LEU A 133 -7.76 4.03 -1.32
CA LEU A 133 -6.88 3.95 -2.49
C LEU A 133 -7.44 4.84 -3.59
N TRP A 134 -6.62 5.75 -4.08
CA TRP A 134 -7.02 6.79 -5.04
C TRP A 134 -6.50 6.52 -6.43
N SER A 135 -7.30 6.88 -7.44
CA SER A 135 -6.85 6.80 -8.82
C SER A 135 -5.91 7.96 -9.20
N ALA A 136 -5.21 7.74 -10.31
CA ALA A 136 -4.28 8.73 -10.89
C ALA A 136 -4.99 9.98 -11.39
N PRO A 137 -4.30 11.15 -11.38
CA PRO A 137 -4.75 12.30 -12.15
C PRO A 137 -4.99 11.90 -13.62
N PRO A 138 -5.96 12.51 -14.26
CA PRO A 138 -6.78 13.62 -13.83
C PRO A 138 -8.12 13.19 -13.22
N ARG A 139 -8.33 11.90 -12.93
CA ARG A 139 -9.61 11.40 -12.40
C ARG A 139 -9.68 11.53 -10.88
N GLU A 140 -8.62 11.13 -10.16
CA GLU A 140 -8.43 11.30 -8.71
C GLU A 140 -9.64 10.90 -7.87
N ARG A 141 -10.24 9.74 -8.20
CA ARG A 141 -11.39 9.19 -7.49
C ARG A 141 -10.95 8.13 -6.48
N ALA A 142 -11.70 7.96 -5.42
CA ALA A 142 -11.53 6.84 -4.51
C ALA A 142 -11.96 5.54 -5.19
N MET A 143 -11.02 4.60 -5.34
CA MET A 143 -11.25 3.32 -6.00
C MET A 143 -11.67 2.25 -4.99
N MET A 144 -10.99 2.21 -3.85
CA MET A 144 -11.23 1.23 -2.79
C MET A 144 -11.08 1.89 -1.42
N TYR A 145 -11.72 1.29 -0.43
CA TYR A 145 -11.66 1.68 0.98
C TYR A 145 -11.06 0.54 1.80
N ILE A 146 -10.10 0.82 2.66
CA ILE A 146 -9.47 -0.19 3.51
C ILE A 146 -10.38 -0.46 4.72
N LEU A 147 -11.02 -1.63 4.74
CA LEU A 147 -11.93 -2.05 5.80
C LEU A 147 -11.19 -2.61 7.01
N ALA A 148 -10.20 -3.46 6.75
CA ALA A 148 -9.45 -4.15 7.79
C ALA A 148 -7.99 -4.35 7.39
N ASP A 149 -7.13 -4.37 8.40
CA ASP A 149 -5.72 -4.73 8.31
C ASP A 149 -5.30 -5.26 9.69
N THR A 150 -5.05 -6.54 9.77
CA THR A 150 -4.73 -7.20 11.05
C THR A 150 -3.28 -6.98 11.48
N VAL A 151 -2.40 -6.60 10.55
CA VAL A 151 -0.96 -6.38 10.81
C VAL A 151 -0.64 -4.90 11.01
N ARG A 152 -1.40 -4.02 10.36
CA ARG A 152 -1.15 -2.56 10.28
C ARG A 152 0.26 -2.24 9.78
N ALA A 153 0.60 -2.90 8.68
CA ALA A 153 1.89 -2.78 8.04
C ALA A 153 1.72 -2.84 6.52
N ASN A 154 1.37 -1.69 5.96
CA ASN A 154 1.28 -1.50 4.51
C ASN A 154 2.19 -0.35 4.13
N ASP A 155 2.61 -0.31 2.88
CA ASP A 155 3.54 0.70 2.39
C ASP A 155 3.16 1.22 1.00
N VAL A 156 3.32 2.54 0.82
CA VAL A 156 3.25 3.23 -0.46
C VAL A 156 4.49 4.12 -0.71
N MET A 157 5.55 3.93 0.06
CA MET A 157 6.80 4.67 -0.08
C MET A 157 7.72 4.01 -1.12
N PHE A 158 7.84 2.69 -1.07
CA PHE A 158 8.68 1.94 -1.99
C PHE A 158 7.89 1.50 -3.24
N PRO A 159 8.52 1.58 -4.41
CA PRO A 159 7.95 0.99 -5.61
C PRO A 159 7.97 -0.54 -5.52
N ARG A 160 7.20 -1.19 -6.40
CA ARG A 160 7.33 -2.62 -6.63
C ARG A 160 8.76 -2.99 -7.03
N CYS A 161 9.22 -4.15 -6.67
CA CYS A 161 10.53 -4.63 -7.13
C CYS A 161 10.52 -4.96 -8.62
N SER A 162 11.68 -4.83 -9.26
CA SER A 162 11.88 -5.07 -10.69
C SER A 162 13.20 -5.82 -10.95
N ALA A 163 13.38 -6.35 -12.15
CA ALA A 163 14.62 -7.02 -12.54
C ALA A 163 15.84 -6.10 -12.37
N ASN A 164 15.71 -4.83 -12.76
CA ASN A 164 16.80 -3.86 -12.63
C ASN A 164 17.20 -3.60 -11.17
N LEU A 165 16.24 -3.57 -10.25
CA LEU A 165 16.52 -3.44 -8.81
C LEU A 165 17.45 -4.57 -8.34
N TYR A 166 17.11 -5.82 -8.68
CA TYR A 166 17.91 -6.96 -8.26
C TYR A 166 19.28 -7.02 -8.94
N GLU A 167 19.39 -6.59 -10.19
CA GLU A 167 20.66 -6.49 -10.87
C GLU A 167 21.53 -5.38 -10.32
N SER A 168 21.00 -4.17 -10.14
CA SER A 168 21.77 -3.00 -9.73
C SER A 168 22.19 -3.04 -8.26
N VAL A 169 21.34 -3.58 -7.37
CA VAL A 169 21.59 -3.60 -5.93
C VAL A 169 22.30 -4.87 -5.48
N TYR A 170 21.93 -6.02 -6.06
CA TYR A 170 22.37 -7.33 -5.60
C TYR A 170 23.25 -8.08 -6.62
N GLY A 171 23.41 -7.55 -7.84
CA GLY A 171 24.18 -8.18 -8.92
C GLY A 171 23.49 -9.39 -9.57
N PHE A 172 22.20 -9.61 -9.34
CA PHE A 172 21.46 -10.72 -9.91
C PHE A 172 20.95 -10.40 -11.31
N ARG A 173 21.49 -11.00 -12.34
CA ARG A 173 21.04 -10.82 -13.73
C ARG A 173 19.62 -11.34 -13.97
N ARG A 174 19.19 -12.29 -13.17
CA ARG A 174 17.85 -12.90 -13.24
C ARG A 174 17.34 -13.11 -11.82
N HIS A 175 16.20 -12.57 -11.53
CA HIS A 175 15.53 -12.76 -10.25
C HIS A 175 14.02 -12.60 -10.41
N THR A 176 13.26 -13.38 -9.67
CA THR A 176 11.80 -13.22 -9.54
C THR A 176 11.48 -11.84 -9.00
N ASN A 177 10.58 -11.13 -9.66
CA ASN A 177 10.24 -9.75 -9.27
C ASN A 177 8.77 -9.43 -9.55
N CYS A 178 8.25 -8.46 -8.81
CA CYS A 178 6.82 -8.12 -8.84
C CYS A 178 6.38 -7.50 -10.16
N HIS A 179 7.26 -6.76 -10.85
CA HIS A 179 6.93 -6.20 -12.15
C HIS A 179 6.60 -7.29 -13.18
N ASP A 180 7.42 -8.34 -13.27
CA ASP A 180 7.20 -9.43 -14.22
C ASP A 180 5.97 -10.26 -13.81
N ILE A 181 5.79 -10.50 -12.50
CA ILE A 181 4.63 -11.24 -11.99
C ILE A 181 3.33 -10.50 -12.28
N GLN A 182 3.26 -9.19 -12.03
CA GLN A 182 2.07 -8.39 -12.34
C GLN A 182 1.82 -8.28 -13.83
N SER A 183 2.88 -8.10 -14.63
CA SER A 183 2.79 -8.11 -16.10
C SER A 183 2.14 -9.39 -16.62
N GLU A 184 2.53 -10.53 -16.05
CA GLU A 184 1.99 -11.82 -16.43
C GLU A 184 0.55 -12.00 -15.94
N ALA A 185 0.26 -11.59 -14.69
CA ALA A 185 -1.07 -11.71 -14.09
C ALA A 185 -2.14 -10.89 -14.84
N GLN A 186 -1.80 -9.71 -15.32
CA GLN A 186 -2.74 -8.80 -16.00
C GLN A 186 -2.86 -9.05 -17.52
N ARG A 187 -2.01 -9.90 -18.08
CA ARG A 187 -2.02 -10.24 -19.51
C ARG A 187 -3.33 -10.89 -19.96
N GLU A 188 -3.99 -11.62 -19.07
CA GLU A 188 -5.35 -12.16 -19.30
C GLU A 188 -6.31 -11.07 -19.81
N TYR A 189 -6.15 -9.82 -19.35
CA TYR A 189 -6.98 -8.68 -19.72
C TYR A 189 -6.39 -7.82 -20.85
N GLY A 190 -5.38 -8.32 -21.55
CA GLY A 190 -4.71 -7.63 -22.64
C GLY A 190 -3.77 -6.50 -22.21
N LEU A 191 -3.58 -6.32 -20.90
CA LEU A 191 -2.62 -5.34 -20.37
C LEU A 191 -1.18 -5.83 -20.58
N THR A 192 -0.26 -4.88 -20.74
CA THR A 192 1.14 -5.13 -21.09
C THR A 192 2.06 -4.78 -19.91
N PRO A 193 3.35 -5.11 -19.97
CA PRO A 193 4.30 -4.69 -18.95
C PRO A 193 4.33 -3.16 -18.73
N ASP A 194 4.06 -2.35 -19.77
CA ASP A 194 4.01 -0.89 -19.66
C ASP A 194 2.83 -0.37 -18.82
N ASP A 195 1.83 -1.21 -18.58
CA ASP A 195 0.66 -0.87 -17.77
C ASP A 195 0.89 -1.16 -16.27
N VAL A 196 1.98 -1.82 -15.90
CA VAL A 196 2.30 -2.08 -14.50
C VAL A 196 2.77 -0.79 -13.83
N HIS A 197 2.00 -0.32 -12.87
CA HIS A 197 2.30 0.88 -12.08
C HIS A 197 2.75 0.53 -10.66
N ASP A 198 3.14 1.51 -9.86
CA ASP A 198 3.59 1.28 -8.50
C ASP A 198 2.50 0.66 -7.63
N SER A 199 2.89 -0.30 -6.81
CA SER A 199 1.99 -1.12 -6.02
C SER A 199 1.72 -0.54 -4.63
N PHE A 200 0.59 -0.89 -4.08
CA PHE A 200 0.35 -0.86 -2.64
C PHE A 200 0.95 -2.13 -2.04
N ASN A 201 2.01 -1.97 -1.25
CA ASN A 201 2.77 -3.09 -0.68
C ASN A 201 2.11 -3.52 0.63
N LEU A 202 1.38 -4.63 0.58
CA LEU A 202 0.65 -5.18 1.73
C LEU A 202 1.59 -5.97 2.64
N PHE A 203 1.37 -5.84 3.94
CA PHE A 203 2.17 -6.49 5.00
C PHE A 203 3.64 -6.05 5.01
N MET A 204 4.01 -5.02 4.29
CA MET A 204 5.37 -4.51 4.23
C MET A 204 5.61 -3.48 5.33
N VAL A 205 6.53 -3.79 6.23
CA VAL A 205 6.91 -2.89 7.32
C VAL A 205 7.99 -1.95 6.83
N THR A 206 7.71 -0.66 6.88
CA THR A 206 8.68 0.37 6.49
C THR A 206 8.75 1.47 7.54
N GLU A 207 9.91 2.12 7.62
CA GLU A 207 10.15 3.27 8.47
C GLU A 207 11.02 4.31 7.78
N ILE A 208 10.98 5.54 8.25
CA ILE A 208 11.91 6.59 7.85
C ILE A 208 12.98 6.71 8.93
N ALA A 209 14.21 6.38 8.56
CA ALA A 209 15.38 6.50 9.44
C ALA A 209 16.32 7.60 8.90
N GLY A 210 16.31 8.76 9.56
CA GLY A 210 17.00 9.95 9.04
C GLY A 210 16.37 10.41 7.72
N GLU A 211 17.16 10.42 6.65
CA GLU A 211 16.71 10.85 5.31
C GLU A 211 16.34 9.68 4.39
N ARG A 212 16.38 8.44 4.88
CA ARG A 212 16.17 7.24 4.07
C ARG A 212 14.99 6.43 4.55
N GLY A 213 14.22 5.91 3.61
CA GLY A 213 13.27 4.84 3.87
C GLY A 213 14.02 3.53 4.12
N ARG A 214 13.53 2.74 5.08
CA ARG A 214 14.02 1.38 5.38
C ARG A 214 12.88 0.40 5.33
N ILE A 215 13.19 -0.80 4.86
CA ILE A 215 12.29 -1.94 4.93
C ILE A 215 12.68 -2.74 6.16
N GLU A 216 11.71 -2.91 7.05
CA GLU A 216 11.88 -3.63 8.29
C GLU A 216 11.33 -5.06 8.19
N ARG A 217 11.56 -5.84 9.22
CA ARG A 217 11.21 -7.25 9.27
C ARG A 217 9.69 -7.44 9.20
N GLN A 218 9.27 -8.39 8.38
CA GLN A 218 7.90 -8.84 8.21
C GLN A 218 7.31 -9.35 9.55
N LYS A 219 6.07 -8.95 9.85
CA LYS A 219 5.40 -9.24 11.13
C LYS A 219 4.16 -10.13 10.99
N SER A 220 3.68 -10.34 9.75
CA SER A 220 2.44 -11.09 9.54
C SER A 220 2.57 -12.56 9.87
N LYS A 221 1.45 -13.15 10.28
CA LYS A 221 1.29 -14.56 10.66
C LYS A 221 0.24 -15.21 9.76
N ALA A 222 0.16 -16.52 9.80
CA ALA A 222 -0.92 -17.25 9.13
C ALA A 222 -2.29 -16.73 9.58
N GLY A 223 -3.19 -16.47 8.63
CA GLY A 223 -4.52 -15.90 8.86
C GLY A 223 -4.58 -14.37 8.91
N ASP A 224 -3.45 -13.68 9.01
CA ASP A 224 -3.44 -12.22 8.87
C ASP A 224 -3.91 -11.79 7.48
N HIS A 225 -4.63 -10.68 7.42
CA HIS A 225 -5.24 -10.23 6.18
C HIS A 225 -5.42 -8.71 6.09
N VAL A 226 -5.58 -8.24 4.86
CA VAL A 226 -6.06 -6.90 4.52
C VAL A 226 -7.32 -7.02 3.69
N GLU A 227 -8.32 -6.17 3.96
CA GLU A 227 -9.59 -6.13 3.26
C GLU A 227 -9.86 -4.78 2.62
N PHE A 228 -10.34 -4.82 1.39
CA PHE A 228 -10.73 -3.62 0.64
C PHE A 228 -12.17 -3.74 0.17
N LEU A 229 -12.96 -2.71 0.42
CA LEU A 229 -14.27 -2.54 -0.21
C LEU A 229 -14.11 -1.79 -1.53
N ALA A 230 -14.59 -2.35 -2.61
CA ALA A 230 -14.58 -1.71 -3.92
C ALA A 230 -15.64 -0.61 -4.00
N LEU A 231 -15.22 0.61 -4.31
CA LEU A 231 -16.09 1.78 -4.48
C LEU A 231 -16.49 2.02 -5.95
N MET A 232 -15.83 1.34 -6.85
CA MET A 232 -16.15 1.20 -8.27
C MET A 232 -15.81 -0.21 -8.74
N ASP A 233 -16.25 -0.61 -9.92
CA ASP A 233 -15.80 -1.87 -10.51
C ASP A 233 -14.32 -1.78 -10.84
N VAL A 234 -13.53 -2.70 -10.30
CA VAL A 234 -12.07 -2.71 -10.47
C VAL A 234 -11.56 -4.05 -10.99
N LEU A 235 -10.51 -3.99 -11.77
CA LEU A 235 -9.62 -5.10 -12.01
C LEU A 235 -8.53 -5.07 -10.94
N ALA A 236 -8.57 -5.98 -9.98
CA ALA A 236 -7.58 -6.12 -8.92
C ALA A 236 -6.46 -7.06 -9.34
N VAL A 237 -5.20 -6.71 -9.05
CA VAL A 237 -4.02 -7.48 -9.46
C VAL A 237 -3.11 -7.72 -8.24
N PRO A 238 -3.49 -8.59 -7.31
CA PRO A 238 -2.61 -9.04 -6.24
C PRO A 238 -1.56 -10.01 -6.73
N ASN A 239 -0.36 -9.95 -6.14
CA ASN A 239 0.69 -10.95 -6.36
C ASN A 239 1.51 -11.22 -5.10
N VAL A 240 2.15 -12.38 -5.07
CA VAL A 240 3.20 -12.73 -4.10
C VAL A 240 4.45 -11.93 -4.46
N CYS A 241 4.94 -11.08 -3.56
CA CYS A 241 6.17 -10.32 -3.79
C CYS A 241 7.37 -11.26 -3.96
N GLY A 242 8.16 -11.03 -5.02
CA GLY A 242 9.32 -11.85 -5.39
C GLY A 242 10.57 -11.69 -4.50
N ALA A 243 10.47 -11.00 -3.37
CA ALA A 243 11.60 -10.63 -2.53
C ALA A 243 12.05 -11.75 -1.56
N ASP A 244 12.52 -12.86 -2.10
CA ASP A 244 12.95 -14.04 -1.33
C ASP A 244 14.32 -13.93 -0.66
N ILE A 245 15.08 -12.89 -0.99
CA ILE A 245 16.39 -12.59 -0.37
C ILE A 245 16.32 -11.46 0.65
N MET A 246 15.11 -11.00 0.98
CA MET A 246 14.88 -9.83 1.83
C MET A 246 13.96 -10.16 3.01
N ARG A 247 14.06 -9.36 4.06
CA ARG A 247 13.17 -9.38 5.22
C ARG A 247 11.71 -9.13 4.86
N THR A 248 11.46 -8.50 3.74
CA THR A 248 10.13 -8.23 3.18
C THR A 248 9.26 -9.49 3.09
N SER A 249 9.85 -10.63 2.73
CA SER A 249 9.16 -11.92 2.65
C SER A 249 9.80 -13.00 3.51
N ASN A 250 10.49 -12.59 4.58
CA ASN A 250 11.19 -13.52 5.49
C ASN A 250 12.08 -14.53 4.74
N PHE A 251 12.80 -14.05 3.72
CA PHE A 251 13.78 -14.80 2.93
C PHE A 251 13.23 -16.04 2.21
N SER A 252 11.94 -16.11 1.95
CA SER A 252 11.32 -17.20 1.17
C SER A 252 9.96 -16.75 0.62
N LEU A 253 9.57 -17.31 -0.53
CA LEU A 253 8.26 -17.04 -1.11
C LEU A 253 7.23 -18.01 -0.53
N LYS A 254 6.07 -17.48 -0.17
CA LYS A 254 4.95 -18.22 0.40
C LYS A 254 3.65 -17.88 -0.33
N PRO A 255 2.66 -18.76 -0.31
CA PRO A 255 1.39 -18.53 -0.97
C PRO A 255 0.54 -17.49 -0.23
N LEU A 256 -0.40 -16.90 -0.98
CA LEU A 256 -1.47 -16.06 -0.45
C LEU A 256 -2.83 -16.65 -0.82
N MET A 257 -3.85 -16.29 -0.03
CA MET A 257 -5.24 -16.57 -0.35
C MET A 257 -5.93 -15.25 -0.68
N VAL A 258 -6.68 -15.21 -1.77
CA VAL A 258 -7.50 -14.07 -2.15
C VAL A 258 -8.96 -14.52 -2.19
N GLU A 259 -9.81 -13.83 -1.46
CA GLU A 259 -11.24 -14.12 -1.38
C GLU A 259 -12.03 -12.87 -1.72
N VAL A 260 -13.13 -13.05 -2.45
CA VAL A 260 -14.07 -11.98 -2.78
C VAL A 260 -15.40 -12.28 -2.11
N PHE A 261 -15.94 -11.29 -1.42
CA PHE A 261 -17.23 -11.38 -0.72
C PHE A 261 -18.20 -10.30 -1.22
N GLY A 262 -19.49 -10.57 -1.16
CA GLY A 262 -20.49 -9.52 -1.13
C GLY A 262 -20.34 -8.71 0.16
N ALA A 263 -20.33 -7.38 0.07
CA ALA A 263 -20.21 -6.53 1.25
C ALA A 263 -21.44 -6.65 2.15
N SER A 264 -21.20 -6.63 3.46
CA SER A 264 -22.26 -6.55 4.46
C SER A 264 -22.84 -5.13 4.56
N GLU A 265 -23.98 -4.99 5.22
CA GLU A 265 -24.54 -3.66 5.54
C GLU A 265 -23.56 -2.82 6.36
N ARG A 266 -22.86 -3.45 7.29
CA ARG A 266 -21.84 -2.80 8.13
C ARG A 266 -20.66 -2.29 7.29
N ASP A 267 -20.17 -3.07 6.33
CA ASP A 267 -19.08 -2.67 5.44
C ASP A 267 -19.46 -1.41 4.66
N LEU A 268 -20.62 -1.43 4.03
CA LEU A 268 -21.12 -0.30 3.22
C LEU A 268 -21.31 0.96 4.07
N ALA A 269 -21.85 0.81 5.28
CA ALA A 269 -22.11 1.92 6.19
C ALA A 269 -20.84 2.46 6.87
N SER A 270 -19.74 1.70 6.86
CA SER A 270 -18.45 2.14 7.44
C SER A 270 -17.71 3.16 6.59
N VAL A 271 -18.06 3.26 5.30
CA VAL A 271 -17.40 4.21 4.38
C VAL A 271 -17.86 5.64 4.69
N PRO A 272 -16.94 6.54 5.05
CA PRO A 272 -17.31 7.93 5.27
C PRO A 272 -17.72 8.59 3.94
N PRO A 273 -18.57 9.63 3.99
CA PRO A 273 -18.94 10.38 2.80
C PRO A 273 -17.71 10.94 2.10
N LEU A 274 -17.62 10.73 0.80
CA LEU A 274 -16.60 11.33 -0.05
C LEU A 274 -17.07 12.72 -0.49
N ALA A 275 -16.15 13.69 -0.42
CA ALA A 275 -16.40 15.00 -1.00
C ALA A 275 -16.35 14.89 -2.53
N ASP A 276 -17.31 15.55 -3.18
CA ASP A 276 -17.27 15.73 -4.62
C ASP A 276 -16.60 17.07 -4.92
N TYR A 277 -15.49 17.02 -5.64
CA TYR A 277 -14.70 18.19 -5.98
C TYR A 277 -14.88 18.54 -7.45
N ASP A 278 -15.01 19.83 -7.75
CA ASP A 278 -15.09 20.34 -9.12
C ASP A 278 -13.90 19.92 -9.99
N SER A 279 -12.75 19.67 -9.36
CA SER A 279 -11.55 19.19 -10.05
C SER A 279 -11.63 17.71 -10.45
N ASN A 280 -12.54 16.92 -9.86
CA ASN A 280 -12.71 15.53 -10.25
C ASN A 280 -13.17 15.43 -11.70
N ARG A 281 -12.50 14.56 -12.45
CA ARG A 281 -12.82 14.35 -13.86
C ARG A 281 -13.42 12.97 -14.06
N THR A 282 -14.49 12.91 -14.84
CA THR A 282 -15.08 11.65 -15.30
C THR A 282 -14.52 11.24 -16.65
N PRO A 283 -14.56 9.97 -17.04
CA PRO A 283 -14.13 9.55 -18.38
C PRO A 283 -14.78 10.32 -19.52
N ALA A 284 -16.04 10.73 -19.38
CA ALA A 284 -16.77 11.53 -20.38
C ALA A 284 -16.21 12.95 -20.55
N GLN A 285 -15.54 13.52 -19.53
CA GLN A 285 -14.93 14.85 -19.59
C GLN A 285 -13.56 14.84 -20.27
N PHE A 286 -12.99 13.66 -20.49
CA PHE A 286 -11.79 13.49 -21.28
C PHE A 286 -12.18 13.15 -22.72
N ALA A 287 -12.51 14.15 -23.50
CA ALA A 287 -12.57 14.00 -24.95
C ALA A 287 -11.16 13.65 -25.44
N GLN A 288 -10.83 12.38 -25.46
CA GLN A 288 -9.47 11.98 -25.62
C GLN A 288 -9.09 11.65 -27.03
N PRO A 289 -8.03 12.25 -27.48
CA PRO A 289 -7.21 11.61 -28.49
C PRO A 289 -6.37 10.52 -27.79
N ARG A 290 -6.48 9.48 -27.99
CA ARG A 290 -6.45 8.42 -28.80
C ARG A 290 -5.30 7.44 -28.81
N ILE A 291 -4.09 7.74 -28.41
CA ILE A 291 -2.95 6.84 -28.59
C ILE A 291 -3.10 5.57 -27.77
N LYS A 292 -3.75 5.65 -26.61
CA LYS A 292 -4.05 4.45 -25.79
C LYS A 292 -5.54 4.12 -25.73
N ALA A 293 -6.41 5.02 -26.16
CA ALA A 293 -7.86 4.79 -26.15
C ALA A 293 -8.30 3.77 -27.19
N ASP A 294 -7.54 3.66 -28.29
CA ASP A 294 -7.84 2.74 -29.39
C ASP A 294 -7.27 1.34 -29.17
N ARG A 295 -6.69 1.07 -28.03
CA ARG A 295 -6.35 -0.29 -27.61
C ARG A 295 -7.67 -1.05 -27.36
N ALA A 296 -8.07 -1.86 -28.33
CA ALA A 296 -9.19 -2.77 -28.20
C ALA A 296 -8.77 -3.93 -27.28
N LEU A 297 -8.65 -3.65 -25.97
CA LEU A 297 -8.27 -4.66 -25.00
C LEU A 297 -9.45 -5.62 -24.77
N GLN A 298 -9.21 -6.88 -25.06
CA GLN A 298 -10.17 -7.95 -24.83
C GLN A 298 -9.62 -8.93 -23.81
N ARG A 299 -10.49 -9.40 -22.93
CA ARG A 299 -10.15 -10.46 -22.00
C ARG A 299 -10.00 -11.79 -22.72
N ASP A 300 -8.91 -12.48 -22.50
CA ASP A 300 -8.75 -13.89 -22.82
C ASP A 300 -9.01 -14.73 -21.54
N ALA A 301 -10.23 -15.16 -21.37
CA ALA A 301 -10.62 -15.96 -20.20
C ALA A 301 -9.93 -17.34 -20.14
N ALA A 302 -9.36 -17.81 -21.25
CA ALA A 302 -8.60 -19.05 -21.30
C ALA A 302 -7.10 -18.85 -20.96
N TYR A 303 -6.66 -17.59 -20.82
CA TYR A 303 -5.25 -17.31 -20.50
C TYR A 303 -4.89 -17.81 -19.11
N VAL A 304 -3.81 -18.58 -19.05
CA VAL A 304 -3.22 -19.05 -17.80
C VAL A 304 -1.89 -18.33 -17.60
N PRO A 305 -1.76 -17.52 -16.54
CA PRO A 305 -0.52 -16.84 -16.23
C PRO A 305 0.65 -17.82 -16.13
N GLN A 306 1.75 -17.47 -16.77
CA GLN A 306 2.95 -18.29 -16.73
C GLN A 306 3.70 -18.06 -15.41
N PHE A 307 4.34 -19.11 -14.94
CA PHE A 307 5.16 -19.04 -13.74
C PHE A 307 6.43 -18.22 -14.04
N THR A 308 6.59 -17.08 -13.37
CA THR A 308 7.67 -16.13 -13.64
C THR A 308 8.89 -16.32 -12.74
N ASN A 309 8.84 -17.27 -11.80
CA ASN A 309 9.96 -17.53 -10.91
C ASN A 309 11.19 -18.00 -11.68
N VAL A 310 12.32 -17.42 -11.31
CA VAL A 310 13.62 -17.98 -11.67
C VAL A 310 13.92 -19.11 -10.70
N PRO A 311 14.14 -20.34 -11.17
CA PRO A 311 14.46 -21.45 -10.29
C PRO A 311 15.68 -21.17 -9.44
N ILE A 312 15.55 -21.33 -8.13
CA ILE A 312 16.63 -21.15 -7.17
C ILE A 312 17.15 -22.54 -6.80
N VAL A 313 18.44 -22.75 -7.04
CA VAL A 313 19.12 -23.94 -6.56
C VAL A 313 19.42 -23.75 -5.08
N GLN A 314 18.65 -24.40 -4.22
CA GLN A 314 18.95 -24.41 -2.79
C GLN A 314 20.17 -25.29 -2.54
N ARG A 315 21.05 -24.79 -1.68
CA ARG A 315 22.20 -25.54 -1.18
C ARG A 315 22.20 -25.45 0.33
N GLU A 316 22.48 -26.54 0.99
CA GLU A 316 22.63 -26.58 2.43
C GLU A 316 24.09 -26.34 2.81
N TYR A 317 24.27 -25.54 3.85
CA TYR A 317 25.58 -25.27 4.46
C TYR A 317 25.48 -25.51 5.95
N GLU A 318 26.44 -26.23 6.48
CA GLU A 318 26.56 -26.40 7.92
C GLU A 318 27.42 -25.29 8.52
N VAL A 319 26.90 -24.61 9.51
CA VAL A 319 27.61 -23.60 10.30
C VAL A 319 27.65 -24.06 11.74
N GLN A 320 28.85 -24.27 12.26
CA GLN A 320 29.06 -24.64 13.66
C GLN A 320 29.23 -23.37 14.49
N LEU A 321 28.37 -23.18 15.46
CA LEU A 321 28.47 -22.10 16.43
C LEU A 321 28.92 -22.63 17.79
N SER A 322 29.83 -21.89 18.43
CA SER A 322 30.16 -22.12 19.82
C SER A 322 29.01 -21.78 20.77
N ALA A 323 29.04 -22.24 22.00
CA ALA A 323 28.03 -21.91 23.00
C ALA A 323 27.85 -20.38 23.18
N ALA A 324 28.94 -19.62 23.15
CA ALA A 324 28.92 -18.17 23.26
C ALA A 324 28.27 -17.51 22.04
N GLU A 325 28.49 -18.03 20.83
CA GLU A 325 27.84 -17.53 19.61
C GLU A 325 26.36 -17.88 19.55
N CYS A 326 25.95 -19.04 20.08
CA CYS A 326 24.54 -19.38 20.24
C CYS A 326 23.84 -18.43 21.23
N GLU A 327 24.49 -18.10 22.34
CA GLU A 327 23.99 -17.13 23.31
C GLU A 327 23.90 -15.74 22.70
N LEU A 328 24.90 -15.32 21.93
CA LEU A 328 24.90 -14.07 21.20
C LEU A 328 23.76 -14.01 20.20
N LEU A 329 23.55 -15.06 19.40
CA LEU A 329 22.42 -15.15 18.45
C LEU A 329 21.08 -15.01 19.17
N GLY A 330 20.92 -15.68 20.31
CA GLY A 330 19.71 -15.58 21.15
C GLY A 330 19.45 -14.17 21.68
N SER A 331 20.51 -13.40 21.95
CA SER A 331 20.41 -12.04 22.48
C SER A 331 19.83 -11.01 21.49
N PHE A 332 19.82 -11.32 20.19
CA PHE A 332 19.28 -10.41 19.17
C PHE A 332 17.73 -10.38 19.13
N GLY A 333 17.07 -11.20 19.96
CA GLY A 333 15.60 -11.18 20.06
C GLY A 333 14.86 -11.71 18.83
N LEU A 334 15.56 -12.41 17.92
CA LEU A 334 14.99 -12.92 16.67
C LEU A 334 13.99 -14.05 16.86
N HIS A 335 13.97 -14.67 18.05
CA HIS A 335 13.02 -15.71 18.42
C HIS A 335 11.55 -15.25 18.29
N GLN A 336 11.26 -13.97 18.45
CA GLN A 336 9.92 -13.42 18.26
C GLN A 336 9.42 -13.51 16.81
N PHE A 337 10.32 -13.64 15.83
CA PHE A 337 10.01 -13.74 14.39
C PHE A 337 10.13 -15.17 13.86
N TYR A 338 11.12 -15.91 14.34
CA TYR A 338 11.51 -17.22 13.81
C TYR A 338 11.32 -18.35 14.83
N GLY A 339 10.77 -18.06 16.01
CA GLY A 339 10.62 -19.05 17.07
C GLY A 339 11.97 -19.67 17.45
N VAL A 340 12.01 -20.99 17.55
CA VAL A 340 13.20 -21.77 17.91
C VAL A 340 14.13 -22.10 16.73
N ASP A 341 13.80 -21.66 15.52
CA ASP A 341 14.61 -21.92 14.32
C ASP A 341 15.88 -21.06 14.31
N ALA A 342 16.94 -21.56 14.91
CA ALA A 342 18.24 -20.89 14.97
C ALA A 342 18.87 -20.67 13.59
N ALA A 343 18.60 -21.55 12.62
CA ALA A 343 19.12 -21.39 11.26
C ALA A 343 18.47 -20.20 10.55
N ALA A 344 17.15 -20.01 10.72
CA ALA A 344 16.46 -18.84 10.20
C ALA A 344 16.91 -17.55 10.88
N GLN A 345 17.15 -17.58 12.21
CA GLN A 345 17.72 -16.44 12.94
C GLN A 345 19.14 -16.09 12.45
N LEU A 346 20.00 -17.07 12.26
CA LEU A 346 21.36 -16.83 11.74
C LEU A 346 21.33 -16.29 10.32
N ARG A 347 20.46 -16.81 9.46
CA ARG A 347 20.26 -16.30 8.09
C ARG A 347 19.89 -14.82 8.11
N ASP A 348 18.95 -14.41 8.97
CA ASP A 348 18.58 -13.00 9.13
C ASP A 348 19.78 -12.13 9.53
N VAL A 349 20.58 -12.58 10.49
CA VAL A 349 21.79 -11.87 10.92
C VAL A 349 22.77 -11.69 9.77
N LEU A 350 23.00 -12.75 8.98
CA LEU A 350 23.94 -12.71 7.84
C LEU A 350 23.50 -11.69 6.79
N PHE A 351 22.24 -11.70 6.39
CA PHE A 351 21.73 -10.77 5.37
C PHE A 351 21.61 -9.34 5.92
N SER A 352 21.25 -9.16 7.20
CA SER A 352 21.26 -7.86 7.86
C SER A 352 22.66 -7.26 7.94
N TRP A 353 23.65 -8.10 8.22
CA TRP A 353 25.06 -7.68 8.20
C TRP A 353 25.50 -7.26 6.79
N TRP A 354 25.13 -8.05 5.77
CA TRP A 354 25.45 -7.74 4.38
C TRP A 354 24.85 -6.38 3.96
N GLU A 355 23.58 -6.15 4.25
CA GLU A 355 22.93 -4.88 3.97
C GLU A 355 23.63 -3.69 4.61
N LYS A 356 23.91 -3.78 5.92
CA LYS A 356 24.61 -2.71 6.64
C LYS A 356 26.01 -2.43 6.07
N ARG A 357 26.69 -3.46 5.59
CA ARG A 357 28.05 -3.32 5.10
C ARG A 357 28.13 -2.76 3.69
N TYR A 358 27.21 -3.12 2.84
CA TYR A 358 27.30 -2.83 1.40
C TYR A 358 26.25 -1.86 0.87
N LEU A 359 25.13 -1.70 1.57
CA LEU A 359 24.07 -0.76 1.19
C LEU A 359 23.99 0.44 2.17
N GLY A 360 24.61 0.32 3.36
CA GLY A 360 24.88 1.35 4.36
C GLY A 360 23.83 2.21 4.83
#